data_c4df2a850dc59e068512e2685b2c14cc
#
_entry.id   c4df2a850dc59e068512e2685b2c14cc
#
_cell.length_a   1.000
_cell.length_b   1.000
_cell.length_c   1.000
_cell.angle_alpha   90.00
_cell.angle_beta   90.00
_cell.angle_gamma   90.00
#
_symmetry.space_group_name_H-M   'P 1'
#
loop_
_entity.id
_entity.type
_entity.pdbx_description
1 polymer ?
#
loop_
_entity_poly.entity_id
_entity_poly.type
_entity_poly.pdbx_seq_one_letter_code
_entity_poly.pdbx_strand_id
1 'polypeptide(L)'
;MLRTVYAMYNHLRLGRPYYVLPVIATAVAGYWSGSNVPPVCANAGIVCLVFLLLGMTCWAANEITDRHSDSRGRTKMKWGLYVSGGTTIVSSGMVSVKSAVIYVIILATAGLSIAASLGITFWGLSALSLLIGLAYSVKPVRLKERGILGLAAVATAYGMIAFTAGWVTGGQRPTGECLLFACMLSVAFFGFEGLAHLLDHEQDRRNKEITLAVALGRETARNVLAICQCLPALALMLLSLLAQSAVPDLNLVLLVPFLFLSALIAVLTAKCHKESLLGSLRVLSVPLMSVFAFLIA
;
A
#
# COMPACT_ATOMS: atom_id res chain seq x y z
N MET A 1 -25.06 -22.43 -8.69
CA MET A 1 -24.31 -21.43 -9.43
C MET A 1 -24.32 -20.05 -8.77
N LEU A 2 -25.45 -19.37 -8.56
CA LEU A 2 -25.51 -18.03 -7.93
C LEU A 2 -24.86 -17.96 -6.54
N ARG A 3 -25.08 -18.93 -5.65
CA ARG A 3 -24.47 -18.98 -4.32
C ARG A 3 -22.94 -19.07 -4.37
N THR A 4 -22.39 -19.81 -5.33
CA THR A 4 -20.94 -19.96 -5.51
C THR A 4 -20.32 -18.65 -6.00
N VAL A 5 -20.94 -17.99 -6.98
CA VAL A 5 -20.51 -16.69 -7.49
C VAL A 5 -20.52 -15.63 -6.39
N TYR A 6 -21.57 -15.60 -5.57
CA TYR A 6 -21.69 -14.67 -4.45
C TYR A 6 -20.61 -14.94 -3.36
N ALA A 7 -20.33 -16.19 -3.07
CA ALA A 7 -19.26 -16.57 -2.14
C ALA A 7 -17.88 -16.13 -2.68
N MET A 8 -17.56 -16.36 -3.95
CA MET A 8 -16.33 -15.91 -4.58
C MET A 8 -16.20 -14.37 -4.54
N TYR A 9 -17.26 -13.66 -4.86
CA TYR A 9 -17.31 -12.20 -4.81
C TYR A 9 -16.98 -11.67 -3.41
N ASN A 10 -17.54 -12.28 -2.34
CA ASN A 10 -17.24 -11.86 -0.96
C ASN A 10 -15.80 -12.14 -0.56
N HIS A 11 -15.19 -13.24 -1.02
CA HIS A 11 -13.77 -13.50 -0.79
C HIS A 11 -12.86 -12.52 -1.52
N LEU A 12 -13.19 -12.11 -2.76
CA LEU A 12 -12.46 -11.05 -3.45
C LEU A 12 -12.54 -9.71 -2.71
N ARG A 13 -13.73 -9.34 -2.24
CA ARG A 13 -13.91 -8.11 -1.44
C ARG A 13 -13.10 -8.12 -0.15
N LEU A 14 -12.93 -9.29 0.47
CA LEU A 14 -12.13 -9.48 1.67
C LEU A 14 -10.67 -9.07 1.46
N GLY A 15 -10.09 -9.39 0.30
CA GLY A 15 -8.71 -9.06 -0.06
C GLY A 15 -8.50 -7.62 -0.55
N ARG A 16 -9.56 -6.84 -0.78
CA ARG A 16 -9.50 -5.42 -1.21
C ARG A 16 -8.52 -5.17 -2.36
N PRO A 17 -8.61 -5.83 -3.52
CA PRO A 17 -7.60 -5.79 -4.58
C PRO A 17 -7.27 -4.36 -5.07
N TYR A 18 -8.23 -3.43 -5.01
CA TYR A 18 -8.01 -2.03 -5.38
C TYR A 18 -6.86 -1.39 -4.58
N TYR A 19 -6.78 -1.62 -3.27
CA TYR A 19 -5.73 -1.06 -2.42
C TYR A 19 -4.39 -1.78 -2.54
N VAL A 20 -4.33 -2.89 -3.26
CA VAL A 20 -3.07 -3.59 -3.58
C VAL A 20 -2.41 -3.01 -4.83
N LEU A 21 -3.15 -2.32 -5.71
CA LEU A 21 -2.63 -1.78 -6.98
C LEU A 21 -1.36 -0.93 -6.83
N PRO A 22 -1.22 -0.01 -5.84
CA PRO A 22 0.00 0.75 -5.67
C PRO A 22 1.22 -0.12 -5.35
N VAL A 23 1.03 -1.19 -4.57
CA VAL A 23 2.11 -2.12 -4.21
C VAL A 23 2.57 -2.90 -5.45
N ILE A 24 1.62 -3.35 -6.28
CA ILE A 24 1.90 -4.00 -7.57
C ILE A 24 2.67 -3.05 -8.47
N ALA A 25 2.18 -1.82 -8.65
CA ALA A 25 2.85 -0.81 -9.47
C ALA A 25 4.28 -0.54 -8.99
N THR A 26 4.48 -0.45 -7.67
CA THR A 26 5.80 -0.28 -7.05
C THR A 26 6.75 -1.43 -7.37
N ALA A 27 6.30 -2.67 -7.24
CA ALA A 27 7.12 -3.84 -7.54
C ALA A 27 7.45 -3.95 -9.04
N VAL A 28 6.49 -3.65 -9.91
CA VAL A 28 6.70 -3.64 -11.38
C VAL A 28 7.63 -2.51 -11.80
N ALA A 29 7.49 -1.32 -11.21
CA ALA A 29 8.41 -0.20 -11.43
C ALA A 29 9.85 -0.58 -11.04
N GLY A 30 10.02 -1.21 -9.87
CA GLY A 30 11.32 -1.75 -9.46
C GLY A 30 11.88 -2.76 -10.47
N TYR A 31 11.04 -3.66 -10.99
CA TYR A 31 11.45 -4.61 -12.02
C TYR A 31 11.94 -3.92 -13.30
N TRP A 32 11.22 -2.91 -13.77
CA TRP A 32 11.62 -2.16 -14.98
C TRP A 32 12.91 -1.35 -14.75
N SER A 33 13.02 -0.63 -13.64
CA SER A 33 14.23 0.12 -13.30
C SER A 33 15.46 -0.79 -13.08
N GLY A 34 15.26 -2.01 -12.58
CA GLY A 34 16.31 -3.01 -12.37
C GLY A 34 16.66 -3.83 -13.62
N SER A 35 16.00 -3.61 -14.76
CA SER A 35 16.22 -4.38 -15.99
C SER A 35 17.20 -3.68 -16.94
N ASN A 36 18.29 -4.37 -17.32
CA ASN A 36 19.24 -3.89 -18.34
C ASN A 36 18.78 -4.13 -19.77
N VAL A 37 17.70 -4.87 -19.96
CA VAL A 37 17.10 -5.23 -21.25
C VAL A 37 15.60 -4.94 -21.19
N PRO A 38 14.90 -4.80 -22.34
CA PRO A 38 13.46 -4.64 -22.33
C PRO A 38 12.80 -5.68 -21.41
N PRO A 39 11.97 -5.25 -20.43
CA PRO A 39 11.46 -6.16 -19.41
C PRO A 39 10.60 -7.25 -20.04
N VAL A 40 10.82 -8.50 -19.61
CA VAL A 40 10.05 -9.64 -20.08
C VAL A 40 8.66 -9.58 -19.47
N CYS A 41 7.63 -9.43 -20.31
CA CYS A 41 6.24 -9.31 -19.87
C CYS A 41 5.79 -10.47 -18.93
N ALA A 42 6.32 -11.69 -19.15
CA ALA A 42 6.01 -12.83 -18.28
C ALA A 42 6.48 -12.62 -16.82
N ASN A 43 7.72 -12.14 -16.61
CA ASN A 43 8.23 -11.87 -15.26
C ASN A 43 7.48 -10.72 -14.60
N ALA A 44 7.16 -9.65 -15.34
CA ALA A 44 6.30 -8.57 -14.84
C ALA A 44 4.92 -9.13 -14.40
N GLY A 45 4.34 -10.02 -15.19
CA GLY A 45 3.08 -10.70 -14.85
C GLY A 45 3.19 -11.53 -13.56
N ILE A 46 4.30 -12.24 -13.37
CA ILE A 46 4.56 -13.01 -12.13
C ILE A 46 4.72 -12.06 -10.94
N VAL A 47 5.49 -10.97 -11.07
CA VAL A 47 5.63 -9.95 -10.02
C VAL A 47 4.26 -9.37 -9.64
N CYS A 48 3.44 -9.01 -10.63
CA CYS A 48 2.06 -8.53 -10.40
C CYS A 48 1.25 -9.55 -9.60
N LEU A 49 1.26 -10.81 -10.03
CA LEU A 49 0.46 -11.87 -9.41
C LEU A 49 0.89 -12.13 -7.97
N VAL A 50 2.21 -12.18 -7.71
CA VAL A 50 2.75 -12.39 -6.35
C VAL A 50 2.28 -11.28 -5.42
N PHE A 51 2.52 -10.00 -5.77
CA PHE A 51 2.13 -8.89 -4.91
C PHE A 51 0.61 -8.72 -4.79
N LEU A 52 -0.16 -9.11 -5.81
CA LEU A 52 -1.62 -9.18 -5.70
C LEU A 52 -2.03 -10.20 -4.63
N LEU A 53 -1.53 -11.44 -4.70
CA LEU A 53 -1.87 -12.50 -3.76
C LEU A 53 -1.43 -12.18 -2.34
N LEU A 54 -0.20 -11.70 -2.15
CA LEU A 54 0.33 -11.35 -0.83
C LEU A 54 -0.35 -10.12 -0.23
N GLY A 55 -0.64 -9.11 -1.03
CA GLY A 55 -1.39 -7.94 -0.59
C GLY A 55 -2.82 -8.28 -0.17
N MET A 56 -3.52 -9.09 -0.97
CA MET A 56 -4.85 -9.60 -0.59
C MET A 56 -4.82 -10.47 0.67
N THR A 57 -3.74 -11.22 0.89
CA THR A 57 -3.51 -11.97 2.13
C THR A 57 -3.49 -11.05 3.35
N CYS A 58 -2.71 -9.96 3.29
CA CYS A 58 -2.58 -9.00 4.38
C CYS A 58 -3.92 -8.31 4.69
N TRP A 59 -4.67 -7.88 3.67
CA TRP A 59 -5.99 -7.27 3.86
C TRP A 59 -7.01 -8.25 4.45
N ALA A 60 -7.05 -9.49 3.97
CA ALA A 60 -7.94 -10.52 4.51
C ALA A 60 -7.58 -10.88 5.96
N ALA A 61 -6.30 -10.98 6.30
CA ALA A 61 -5.84 -11.21 7.67
C ALA A 61 -6.23 -10.05 8.60
N ASN A 62 -6.12 -8.80 8.13
CA ASN A 62 -6.57 -7.63 8.88
C ASN A 62 -8.08 -7.70 9.20
N GLU A 63 -8.91 -8.05 8.22
CA GLU A 63 -10.36 -8.18 8.39
C GLU A 63 -10.75 -9.27 9.41
N ILE A 64 -10.00 -10.39 9.44
CA ILE A 64 -10.20 -11.46 10.42
C ILE A 64 -9.86 -11.00 11.83
N THR A 65 -8.73 -10.31 11.98
CA THR A 65 -8.24 -9.88 13.30
C THR A 65 -9.06 -8.74 13.87
N ASP A 66 -9.59 -7.88 13.02
CA ASP A 66 -10.37 -6.70 13.42
C ASP A 66 -11.87 -6.92 13.48
N ARG A 67 -12.36 -8.14 13.19
CA ARG A 67 -13.81 -8.43 13.13
C ARG A 67 -14.62 -7.97 14.35
N HIS A 68 -14.01 -7.94 15.54
CA HIS A 68 -14.68 -7.50 16.76
C HIS A 68 -14.68 -5.98 16.95
N SER A 69 -13.62 -5.29 16.52
CA SER A 69 -13.58 -3.82 16.51
C SER A 69 -14.48 -3.26 15.41
N ASP A 70 -14.43 -3.87 14.21
CA ASP A 70 -15.22 -3.47 13.06
C ASP A 70 -16.72 -3.66 13.23
N SER A 71 -17.14 -4.67 14.02
CA SER A 71 -18.57 -4.87 14.35
C SER A 71 -19.18 -3.73 15.18
N ARG A 72 -18.34 -2.95 15.88
CA ARG A 72 -18.75 -1.79 16.71
C ARG A 72 -18.57 -0.45 16.01
N GLY A 73 -17.82 -0.43 14.90
CA GLY A 73 -17.52 0.76 14.14
C GLY A 73 -18.48 1.00 12.98
N ARG A 74 -18.42 2.20 12.39
CA ARG A 74 -19.12 2.50 11.15
C ARG A 74 -18.16 2.32 10.00
N THR A 75 -18.45 1.37 9.12
CA THR A 75 -17.79 1.25 7.82
C THR A 75 -18.01 2.53 7.02
N LYS A 76 -16.93 3.14 6.56
CA LYS A 76 -16.98 4.31 5.68
C LYS A 76 -16.68 3.88 4.25
N MET A 77 -17.55 4.28 3.34
CA MET A 77 -17.40 3.99 1.90
C MET A 77 -17.36 5.30 1.10
N LYS A 78 -16.58 5.29 0.03
CA LYS A 78 -16.54 6.37 -0.95
C LYS A 78 -16.45 5.75 -2.35
N TRP A 79 -17.35 6.16 -3.23
CA TRP A 79 -17.43 5.62 -4.61
C TRP A 79 -17.45 4.08 -4.69
N GLY A 80 -18.15 3.44 -3.74
CA GLY A 80 -18.24 1.98 -3.67
C GLY A 80 -17.03 1.26 -3.06
N LEU A 81 -15.99 2.00 -2.62
CA LEU A 81 -14.77 1.46 -2.01
C LEU A 81 -14.75 1.71 -0.50
N TYR A 82 -14.20 0.76 0.23
CA TYR A 82 -14.04 0.85 1.68
C TYR A 82 -12.85 1.75 2.02
N VAL A 83 -13.09 2.90 2.62
CA VAL A 83 -12.02 3.85 2.97
C VAL A 83 -11.58 3.74 4.43
N SER A 84 -12.43 3.19 5.30
CA SER A 84 -12.15 2.94 6.72
C SER A 84 -13.16 1.98 7.34
N GLY A 85 -12.85 1.39 8.50
CA GLY A 85 -13.77 0.59 9.31
C GLY A 85 -14.04 -0.83 8.77
N GLY A 86 -13.14 -1.45 8.05
CA GLY A 86 -13.28 -2.82 7.57
C GLY A 86 -14.33 -3.01 6.47
N THR A 87 -14.41 -4.21 5.89
CA THR A 87 -15.45 -4.56 4.91
C THR A 87 -16.71 -5.08 5.58
N THR A 88 -16.64 -5.39 6.86
CA THR A 88 -17.70 -6.06 7.65
C THR A 88 -18.11 -7.45 7.14
N ILE A 89 -17.42 -8.00 6.15
CA ILE A 89 -17.77 -9.30 5.54
C ILE A 89 -17.63 -10.45 6.54
N VAL A 90 -16.56 -10.45 7.35
CA VAL A 90 -16.34 -11.46 8.39
C VAL A 90 -17.21 -11.16 9.61
N SER A 91 -17.27 -9.90 10.05
CA SER A 91 -18.05 -9.51 11.23
C SER A 91 -19.55 -9.68 11.07
N SER A 92 -20.08 -9.58 9.83
CA SER A 92 -21.50 -9.82 9.51
C SER A 92 -21.82 -11.30 9.23
N GLY A 93 -20.80 -12.17 9.19
CA GLY A 93 -21.00 -13.61 8.91
C GLY A 93 -21.20 -13.96 7.42
N MET A 94 -21.05 -12.99 6.49
CA MET A 94 -21.11 -13.27 5.04
C MET A 94 -20.02 -14.25 4.60
N VAL A 95 -18.86 -14.20 5.23
CA VAL A 95 -17.78 -15.19 5.14
C VAL A 95 -17.45 -15.66 6.56
N SER A 96 -17.45 -16.97 6.78
CA SER A 96 -17.08 -17.53 8.08
C SER A 96 -15.59 -17.30 8.36
N VAL A 97 -15.22 -17.15 9.65
CA VAL A 97 -13.81 -17.00 10.07
C VAL A 97 -12.95 -18.15 9.51
N LYS A 98 -13.47 -19.40 9.59
CA LYS A 98 -12.76 -20.58 9.06
C LYS A 98 -12.49 -20.45 7.56
N SER A 99 -13.49 -20.04 6.78
CA SER A 99 -13.33 -19.83 5.33
C SER A 99 -12.35 -18.72 5.00
N ALA A 100 -12.40 -17.61 5.75
CA ALA A 100 -11.46 -16.51 5.60
C ALA A 100 -10.01 -16.90 5.93
N VAL A 101 -9.79 -17.70 6.98
CA VAL A 101 -8.47 -18.24 7.33
C VAL A 101 -7.93 -19.16 6.23
N ILE A 102 -8.76 -20.07 5.70
CA ILE A 102 -8.38 -20.94 4.59
C ILE A 102 -8.00 -20.10 3.36
N TYR A 103 -8.77 -19.05 3.06
CA TYR A 103 -8.48 -18.11 1.97
C TYR A 103 -7.11 -17.42 2.15
N VAL A 104 -6.81 -16.91 3.34
CA VAL A 104 -5.50 -16.33 3.68
C VAL A 104 -4.36 -17.32 3.45
N ILE A 105 -4.51 -18.57 3.92
CA ILE A 105 -3.50 -19.62 3.75
C ILE A 105 -3.28 -19.93 2.27
N ILE A 106 -4.35 -20.09 1.49
CA ILE A 106 -4.27 -20.39 0.05
C ILE A 106 -3.54 -19.26 -0.69
N LEU A 107 -3.92 -18.00 -0.44
CA LEU A 107 -3.28 -16.86 -1.11
C LEU A 107 -1.80 -16.71 -0.72
N ALA A 108 -1.47 -16.86 0.56
CA ALA A 108 -0.10 -16.78 1.05
C ALA A 108 0.78 -17.87 0.45
N THR A 109 0.32 -19.13 0.49
CA THR A 109 1.07 -20.28 -0.05
C THR A 109 1.22 -20.19 -1.56
N ALA A 110 0.15 -19.85 -2.29
CA ALA A 110 0.22 -19.65 -3.73
C ALA A 110 1.17 -18.51 -4.11
N GLY A 111 1.06 -17.35 -3.43
CA GLY A 111 1.94 -16.21 -3.68
C GLY A 111 3.42 -16.53 -3.45
N LEU A 112 3.75 -17.17 -2.32
CA LEU A 112 5.14 -17.55 -2.01
C LEU A 112 5.66 -18.67 -2.91
N SER A 113 4.82 -19.65 -3.29
CA SER A 113 5.20 -20.70 -4.23
C SER A 113 5.52 -20.13 -5.61
N ILE A 114 4.70 -19.19 -6.09
CA ILE A 114 4.96 -18.50 -7.36
C ILE A 114 6.20 -17.61 -7.24
N ALA A 115 6.39 -16.91 -6.11
CA ALA A 115 7.58 -16.08 -5.90
C ALA A 115 8.89 -16.86 -6.00
N ALA A 116 8.91 -18.13 -5.61
CA ALA A 116 10.07 -19.00 -5.70
C ALA A 116 10.57 -19.19 -7.15
N SER A 117 9.70 -19.07 -8.16
CA SER A 117 10.09 -19.18 -9.58
C SER A 117 10.97 -18.03 -10.07
N LEU A 118 10.96 -16.87 -9.38
CA LEU A 118 11.79 -15.69 -9.70
C LEU A 118 13.10 -15.63 -8.88
N GLY A 119 13.41 -16.67 -8.12
CA GLY A 119 14.65 -16.83 -7.37
C GLY A 119 14.54 -16.51 -5.89
N ILE A 120 15.56 -16.94 -5.15
CA ILE A 120 15.56 -16.92 -3.68
C ILE A 120 15.49 -15.49 -3.10
N THR A 121 16.14 -14.52 -3.74
CA THR A 121 16.13 -13.13 -3.27
C THR A 121 14.75 -12.50 -3.39
N PHE A 122 14.09 -12.67 -4.55
CA PHE A 122 12.72 -12.20 -4.73
C PHE A 122 11.77 -12.88 -3.76
N TRP A 123 11.90 -14.20 -3.60
CA TRP A 123 11.12 -14.96 -2.63
C TRP A 123 11.29 -14.44 -1.20
N GLY A 124 12.55 -14.22 -0.77
CA GLY A 124 12.87 -13.74 0.57
C GLY A 124 12.29 -12.34 0.85
N LEU A 125 12.42 -11.41 -0.11
CA LEU A 125 11.84 -10.06 0.00
C LEU A 125 10.31 -10.10 0.00
N SER A 126 9.70 -10.94 -0.83
CA SER A 126 8.26 -11.14 -0.85
C SER A 126 7.73 -11.73 0.46
N ALA A 127 8.45 -12.73 1.02
CA ALA A 127 8.13 -13.31 2.32
C ALA A 127 8.28 -12.28 3.45
N LEU A 128 9.32 -11.44 3.42
CA LEU A 128 9.53 -10.37 4.40
C LEU A 128 8.39 -9.33 4.33
N SER A 129 7.99 -8.92 3.12
CA SER A 129 6.85 -8.02 2.93
C SER A 129 5.57 -8.60 3.51
N LEU A 130 5.28 -9.88 3.23
CA LEU A 130 4.14 -10.61 3.80
C LEU A 130 4.20 -10.67 5.33
N LEU A 131 5.36 -11.01 5.91
CA LEU A 131 5.54 -11.10 7.36
C LEU A 131 5.27 -9.75 8.06
N ILE A 132 5.76 -8.65 7.50
CA ILE A 132 5.50 -7.31 8.03
C ILE A 132 4.00 -6.97 7.92
N GLY A 133 3.38 -7.27 6.78
CA GLY A 133 1.94 -7.05 6.58
C GLY A 133 1.07 -7.86 7.54
N LEU A 134 1.43 -9.11 7.81
CA LEU A 134 0.75 -9.94 8.82
C LEU A 134 1.02 -9.42 10.23
N ALA A 135 2.28 -9.06 10.56
CA ALA A 135 2.65 -8.51 11.86
C ALA A 135 1.96 -7.17 12.14
N TYR A 136 1.60 -6.42 11.11
CA TYR A 136 0.79 -5.20 11.25
C TYR A 136 -0.55 -5.47 11.92
N SER A 137 -1.22 -6.56 11.56
CA SER A 137 -2.59 -6.86 12.00
C SER A 137 -2.68 -7.92 13.09
N VAL A 138 -1.80 -8.95 13.06
CA VAL A 138 -1.94 -10.17 13.86
C VAL A 138 -1.24 -10.05 15.22
N LYS A 139 -1.93 -10.49 16.29
CA LYS A 139 -1.33 -10.63 17.63
C LYS A 139 -0.30 -11.76 17.66
N PRO A 140 0.76 -11.67 18.49
CA PRO A 140 0.98 -10.68 19.55
C PRO A 140 1.66 -9.39 19.08
N VAL A 141 2.14 -9.31 17.85
CA VAL A 141 2.93 -8.17 17.36
C VAL A 141 2.05 -6.93 17.14
N ARG A 142 1.02 -7.05 16.33
CA ARG A 142 -0.03 -6.04 16.04
C ARG A 142 0.53 -4.62 15.91
N LEU A 143 1.43 -4.40 14.95
CA LEU A 143 2.17 -3.15 14.76
C LEU A 143 1.26 -1.93 14.58
N LYS A 144 0.05 -2.11 14.05
CA LYS A 144 -0.90 -1.01 13.86
C LYS A 144 -1.26 -0.26 15.15
N GLU A 145 -1.15 -0.92 16.31
CA GLU A 145 -1.36 -0.33 17.64
C GLU A 145 -0.11 0.34 18.21
N ARG A 146 0.97 0.47 17.43
CA ARG A 146 2.26 1.03 17.84
C ARG A 146 2.54 2.41 17.22
N GLY A 147 1.50 3.18 16.92
CA GLY A 147 1.60 4.56 16.44
C GLY A 147 2.38 4.66 15.11
N ILE A 148 3.41 5.49 15.11
CA ILE A 148 4.25 5.75 13.94
C ILE A 148 4.93 4.47 13.42
N LEU A 149 5.37 3.58 14.31
CA LEU A 149 6.10 2.36 13.93
C LEU A 149 5.25 1.42 13.09
N GLY A 150 3.96 1.30 13.38
CA GLY A 150 3.04 0.49 12.58
C GLY A 150 2.94 0.98 11.15
N LEU A 151 2.68 2.27 10.98
CA LEU A 151 2.56 2.87 9.65
C LEU A 151 3.89 2.83 8.89
N ALA A 152 5.02 3.11 9.57
CA ALA A 152 6.34 3.04 8.97
C ALA A 152 6.68 1.62 8.49
N ALA A 153 6.34 0.58 9.26
CA ALA A 153 6.57 -0.81 8.87
C ALA A 153 5.81 -1.18 7.59
N VAL A 154 4.53 -0.82 7.49
CA VAL A 154 3.72 -1.06 6.28
C VAL A 154 4.24 -0.25 5.10
N ALA A 155 4.57 1.01 5.30
CA ALA A 155 5.15 1.86 4.27
C ALA A 155 6.47 1.29 3.73
N THR A 156 7.32 0.74 4.61
CA THR A 156 8.55 0.05 4.22
C THR A 156 8.26 -1.23 3.44
N ALA A 157 7.29 -2.03 3.86
CA ALA A 157 6.91 -3.26 3.15
C ALA A 157 6.38 -2.97 1.73
N TYR A 158 5.55 -1.95 1.58
CA TYR A 158 4.87 -1.62 0.33
C TYR A 158 5.71 -0.73 -0.60
N GLY A 159 6.55 0.14 -0.04
CA GLY A 159 7.46 0.98 -0.80
C GLY A 159 8.80 0.29 -1.02
N MET A 160 9.64 0.25 0.02
CA MET A 160 11.03 -0.18 -0.09
C MET A 160 11.17 -1.64 -0.50
N ILE A 161 10.51 -2.55 0.21
CA ILE A 161 10.71 -3.99 -0.01
C ILE A 161 10.09 -4.40 -1.34
N ALA A 162 8.89 -3.92 -1.68
CA ALA A 162 8.24 -4.25 -2.95
C ALA A 162 9.05 -3.74 -4.16
N PHE A 163 9.55 -2.50 -4.11
CA PHE A 163 10.39 -1.94 -5.17
C PHE A 163 11.70 -2.71 -5.32
N THR A 164 12.40 -2.95 -4.20
CA THR A 164 13.68 -3.70 -4.22
C THR A 164 13.49 -5.14 -4.70
N ALA A 165 12.38 -5.80 -4.35
CA ALA A 165 12.05 -7.13 -4.86
C ALA A 165 11.89 -7.13 -6.38
N GLY A 166 11.19 -6.14 -6.93
CA GLY A 166 11.13 -5.93 -8.38
C GLY A 166 12.51 -5.71 -8.98
N TRP A 167 13.29 -4.78 -8.42
CA TRP A 167 14.64 -4.42 -8.89
C TRP A 167 15.57 -5.64 -9.05
N VAL A 168 15.66 -6.47 -8.02
CA VAL A 168 16.52 -7.67 -8.08
C VAL A 168 16.03 -8.70 -9.08
N THR A 169 14.73 -8.72 -9.38
CA THR A 169 14.15 -9.57 -10.44
C THR A 169 14.55 -9.10 -11.82
N GLY A 170 14.80 -7.79 -12.00
CA GLY A 170 15.37 -7.21 -13.22
C GLY A 170 16.83 -7.63 -13.48
N GLY A 171 17.49 -8.27 -12.53
CA GLY A 171 18.85 -8.83 -12.68
C GLY A 171 19.95 -7.96 -12.08
N GLN A 172 19.63 -6.78 -11.56
CA GLN A 172 20.60 -5.89 -10.95
C GLN A 172 20.68 -6.09 -9.44
N ARG A 173 21.86 -5.87 -8.88
CA ARG A 173 22.04 -5.73 -7.42
C ARG A 173 21.45 -4.39 -6.96
N PRO A 174 20.92 -4.28 -5.74
CA PRO A 174 20.46 -3.00 -5.21
C PRO A 174 21.62 -1.97 -5.21
N THR A 175 21.38 -0.84 -5.85
CA THR A 175 22.30 0.31 -5.94
C THR A 175 21.86 1.42 -4.98
N GLY A 176 22.66 2.49 -4.86
CA GLY A 176 22.25 3.71 -4.15
C GLY A 176 20.98 4.34 -4.75
N GLU A 177 20.83 4.27 -6.08
CA GLU A 177 19.64 4.72 -6.79
C GLU A 177 18.41 3.88 -6.44
N CYS A 178 18.54 2.55 -6.44
CA CYS A 178 17.49 1.66 -5.98
C CYS A 178 17.01 2.03 -4.55
N LEU A 179 17.97 2.22 -3.63
CA LEU A 179 17.63 2.58 -2.25
C LEU A 179 16.97 3.96 -2.14
N LEU A 180 17.42 4.93 -2.93
CA LEU A 180 16.83 6.27 -2.96
C LEU A 180 15.36 6.22 -3.39
N PHE A 181 15.07 5.57 -4.52
CA PHE A 181 13.70 5.44 -5.03
C PHE A 181 12.82 4.60 -4.11
N ALA A 182 13.35 3.52 -3.54
CA ALA A 182 12.67 2.71 -2.55
C ALA A 182 12.28 3.52 -1.29
N CYS A 183 13.17 4.40 -0.81
CA CYS A 183 12.89 5.31 0.30
C CYS A 183 11.82 6.34 -0.07
N MET A 184 11.89 6.96 -1.26
CA MET A 184 10.89 7.92 -1.73
C MET A 184 9.49 7.28 -1.80
N LEU A 185 9.39 6.07 -2.33
CA LEU A 185 8.14 5.32 -2.37
C LEU A 185 7.62 4.98 -0.95
N SER A 186 8.51 4.61 -0.02
CA SER A 186 8.11 4.37 1.37
C SER A 186 7.54 5.63 2.03
N VAL A 187 8.18 6.79 1.83
CA VAL A 187 7.67 8.06 2.37
C VAL A 187 6.31 8.41 1.77
N ALA A 188 6.11 8.19 0.46
CA ALA A 188 4.82 8.39 -0.18
C ALA A 188 3.75 7.44 0.39
N PHE A 189 4.04 6.14 0.53
CA PHE A 189 3.13 5.18 1.17
C PHE A 189 2.76 5.59 2.60
N PHE A 190 3.73 6.05 3.38
CA PHE A 190 3.46 6.57 4.73
C PHE A 190 2.43 7.71 4.70
N GLY A 191 2.62 8.67 3.79
CA GLY A 191 1.71 9.80 3.64
C GLY A 191 0.28 9.40 3.23
N PHE A 192 0.15 8.48 2.29
CA PHE A 192 -1.15 8.11 1.72
C PHE A 192 -1.88 7.04 2.55
N GLU A 193 -1.19 6.02 3.05
CA GLU A 193 -1.80 5.01 3.92
C GLU A 193 -2.25 5.61 5.25
N GLY A 194 -1.51 6.59 5.77
CA GLY A 194 -1.87 7.30 6.99
C GLY A 194 -3.21 8.05 6.95
N LEU A 195 -3.79 8.30 5.76
CA LEU A 195 -5.14 8.87 5.63
C LEU A 195 -6.21 8.00 6.32
N ALA A 196 -6.02 6.68 6.38
CA ALA A 196 -6.90 5.80 7.14
C ALA A 196 -6.92 6.15 8.62
N HIS A 197 -5.75 6.41 9.21
CA HIS A 197 -5.64 6.76 10.62
C HIS A 197 -6.35 8.08 10.97
N LEU A 198 -6.40 9.04 10.02
CA LEU A 198 -7.20 10.27 10.19
C LEU A 198 -8.70 10.00 10.14
N LEU A 199 -9.12 9.10 9.25
CA LEU A 199 -10.52 8.71 9.09
C LEU A 199 -11.03 7.91 10.28
N ASP A 200 -10.17 7.06 10.86
CA ASP A 200 -10.52 6.16 11.95
C ASP A 200 -10.22 6.73 13.35
N HIS A 201 -9.64 7.95 13.44
CA HIS A 201 -9.16 8.56 14.69
C HIS A 201 -10.11 8.42 15.88
N GLU A 202 -11.40 8.77 15.71
CA GLU A 202 -12.37 8.69 16.82
C GLU A 202 -12.70 7.24 17.22
N GLN A 203 -12.71 6.33 16.26
CA GLN A 203 -12.93 4.91 16.51
C GLN A 203 -11.72 4.28 17.19
N ASP A 204 -10.51 4.55 16.71
CA ASP A 204 -9.25 4.08 17.27
C ASP A 204 -9.10 4.54 18.72
N ARG A 205 -9.40 5.83 18.98
CA ARG A 205 -9.39 6.38 20.33
C ARG A 205 -10.35 5.68 21.26
N ARG A 206 -11.59 5.38 20.82
CA ARG A 206 -12.59 4.63 21.60
C ARG A 206 -12.15 3.18 21.85
N ASN A 207 -11.51 2.57 20.88
CA ASN A 207 -10.99 1.20 20.98
C ASN A 207 -9.66 1.12 21.74
N LYS A 208 -9.07 2.26 22.14
CA LYS A 208 -7.73 2.37 22.75
C LYS A 208 -6.62 1.85 21.86
N GLU A 209 -6.79 1.94 20.53
CA GLU A 209 -5.76 1.61 19.52
C GLU A 209 -4.85 2.83 19.32
N ILE A 210 -3.54 2.66 19.51
CA ILE A 210 -2.56 3.75 19.38
C ILE A 210 -2.09 3.82 17.92
N THR A 211 -2.92 4.41 17.06
CA THR A 211 -2.54 4.70 15.67
C THR A 211 -1.78 6.04 15.57
N LEU A 212 -1.24 6.38 14.38
CA LEU A 212 -0.52 7.65 14.17
C LEU A 212 -1.36 8.86 14.63
N ALA A 213 -2.63 8.91 14.23
CA ALA A 213 -3.50 10.04 14.51
C ALA A 213 -3.87 10.13 16.01
N VAL A 214 -3.95 8.99 16.71
CA VAL A 214 -4.17 8.95 18.17
C VAL A 214 -2.89 9.35 18.92
N ALA A 215 -1.72 8.88 18.46
CA ALA A 215 -0.43 9.15 19.09
C ALA A 215 0.00 10.62 19.00
N LEU A 216 -0.15 11.25 17.82
CA LEU A 216 0.30 12.62 17.56
C LEU A 216 -0.81 13.67 17.73
N GLY A 217 -2.06 13.24 17.83
CA GLY A 217 -3.22 14.10 17.65
C GLY A 217 -3.51 14.35 16.16
N ARG A 218 -4.79 14.58 15.86
CA ARG A 218 -5.31 14.65 14.49
C ARG A 218 -4.67 15.75 13.64
N GLU A 219 -4.39 16.91 14.24
CA GLU A 219 -3.81 18.05 13.52
C GLU A 219 -2.35 17.81 13.14
N THR A 220 -1.52 17.39 14.11
CA THR A 220 -0.11 17.07 13.86
C THR A 220 0.01 15.93 12.84
N ALA A 221 -0.81 14.89 12.99
CA ALA A 221 -0.83 13.77 12.05
C ALA A 221 -1.17 14.24 10.62
N ARG A 222 -2.15 15.13 10.42
CA ARG A 222 -2.46 15.71 9.10
C ARG A 222 -1.27 16.40 8.47
N ASN A 223 -0.57 17.24 9.24
CA ASN A 223 0.58 17.99 8.73
C ASN A 223 1.74 17.05 8.35
N VAL A 224 2.03 16.06 9.19
CA VAL A 224 3.06 15.04 8.89
C VAL A 224 2.71 14.28 7.61
N LEU A 225 1.47 13.81 7.47
CA LEU A 225 1.04 13.08 6.29
C LEU A 225 1.06 13.94 5.02
N ALA A 226 0.66 15.21 5.12
CA ALA A 226 0.72 16.15 4.00
C ALA A 226 2.17 16.37 3.52
N ILE A 227 3.12 16.51 4.43
CA ILE A 227 4.56 16.60 4.09
C ILE A 227 5.01 15.33 3.39
N CYS A 228 4.69 14.15 3.95
CA CYS A 228 5.07 12.86 3.35
C CYS A 228 4.44 12.61 1.97
N GLN A 229 3.28 13.19 1.67
CA GLN A 229 2.64 13.11 0.36
C GLN A 229 3.35 13.97 -0.70
N CYS A 230 3.86 15.13 -0.29
CA CYS A 230 4.47 16.10 -1.20
C CYS A 230 5.97 15.89 -1.39
N LEU A 231 6.68 15.54 -0.32
CA LEU A 231 8.14 15.47 -0.29
C LEU A 231 8.75 14.55 -1.36
N PRO A 232 8.26 13.33 -1.61
CA PRO A 232 8.84 12.45 -2.64
C PRO A 232 8.70 13.02 -4.06
N ALA A 233 7.56 13.62 -4.38
CA ALA A 233 7.34 14.25 -5.69
C ALA A 233 8.25 15.46 -5.88
N LEU A 234 8.45 16.27 -4.85
CA LEU A 234 9.38 17.40 -4.87
C LEU A 234 10.83 16.92 -5.03
N ALA A 235 11.22 15.88 -4.29
CA ALA A 235 12.56 15.29 -4.41
C ALA A 235 12.82 14.74 -5.82
N LEU A 236 11.85 14.04 -6.41
CA LEU A 236 11.97 13.56 -7.79
C LEU A 236 12.12 14.70 -8.79
N MET A 237 11.35 15.79 -8.64
CA MET A 237 11.48 16.98 -9.48
C MET A 237 12.86 17.60 -9.38
N LEU A 238 13.39 17.77 -8.16
CA LEU A 238 14.72 18.33 -7.94
C LEU A 238 15.81 17.45 -8.57
N LEU A 239 15.72 16.13 -8.39
CA LEU A 239 16.63 15.17 -9.03
C LEU A 239 16.57 15.27 -10.55
N SER A 240 15.38 15.35 -11.14
CA SER A 240 15.21 15.51 -12.59
C SER A 240 15.79 16.81 -13.11
N LEU A 241 15.66 17.91 -12.37
CA LEU A 241 16.26 19.19 -12.73
C LEU A 241 17.80 19.18 -12.63
N LEU A 242 18.35 18.52 -11.63
CA LEU A 242 19.80 18.38 -11.46
C LEU A 242 20.42 17.42 -12.48
N ALA A 243 19.67 16.39 -12.90
CA ALA A 243 20.11 15.39 -13.88
C ALA A 243 19.89 15.82 -15.34
N GLN A 244 19.35 17.01 -15.61
CA GLN A 244 19.02 17.48 -16.98
C GLN A 244 20.19 17.47 -17.98
N SER A 245 21.43 17.27 -17.53
CA SER A 245 22.57 17.03 -18.40
C SER A 245 22.65 15.59 -18.96
N ALA A 246 21.86 14.65 -18.43
CA ALA A 246 22.01 13.22 -18.72
C ALA A 246 20.75 12.53 -19.28
N VAL A 247 19.54 13.09 -19.11
CA VAL A 247 18.28 12.45 -19.58
C VAL A 247 17.37 13.48 -20.23
N PRO A 248 17.19 13.44 -21.56
CA PRO A 248 16.28 14.35 -22.26
C PRO A 248 14.80 13.91 -22.11
N ASP A 249 13.93 14.86 -21.87
CA ASP A 249 12.61 15.08 -22.45
C ASP A 249 11.34 14.43 -21.89
N LEU A 250 11.29 13.22 -21.37
CA LEU A 250 9.99 12.59 -21.12
C LEU A 250 9.40 12.91 -19.75
N ASN A 251 10.24 13.11 -18.75
CA ASN A 251 9.78 13.10 -17.36
C ASN A 251 9.18 14.41 -16.89
N LEU A 252 9.61 15.58 -17.39
CA LEU A 252 9.12 16.89 -16.90
C LEU A 252 7.65 17.14 -17.26
N VAL A 253 7.20 16.74 -18.45
CA VAL A 253 5.80 16.95 -18.89
C VAL A 253 4.82 16.18 -18.01
N LEU A 254 5.18 14.99 -17.57
CA LEU A 254 4.36 14.17 -16.66
C LEU A 254 4.60 14.52 -15.19
N LEU A 255 5.81 14.92 -14.84
CA LEU A 255 6.21 15.19 -13.47
C LEU A 255 5.56 16.46 -12.91
N VAL A 256 5.44 17.53 -13.71
CA VAL A 256 4.81 18.80 -13.28
C VAL A 256 3.34 18.62 -12.88
N PRO A 257 2.47 18.02 -13.70
CA PRO A 257 1.09 17.73 -13.30
C PRO A 257 1.01 16.81 -12.08
N PHE A 258 1.91 15.83 -11.98
CA PHE A 258 1.97 14.93 -10.84
C PHE A 258 2.33 15.67 -9.55
N LEU A 259 3.35 16.53 -9.58
CA LEU A 259 3.76 17.37 -8.45
C LEU A 259 2.61 18.29 -8.02
N PHE A 260 1.94 18.95 -8.99
CA PHE A 260 0.80 19.80 -8.70
C PHE A 260 -0.34 19.01 -8.01
N LEU A 261 -0.67 17.82 -8.49
CA LEU A 261 -1.70 16.98 -7.91
C LEU A 261 -1.29 16.49 -6.51
N SER A 262 -0.04 16.10 -6.30
CA SER A 262 0.49 15.70 -4.99
C SER A 262 0.44 16.87 -3.99
N ALA A 263 0.84 18.06 -4.42
CA ALA A 263 0.78 19.28 -3.61
C ALA A 263 -0.67 19.65 -3.26
N LEU A 264 -1.59 19.55 -4.22
CA LEU A 264 -3.02 19.80 -4.00
C LEU A 264 -3.57 18.81 -2.95
N ILE A 265 -3.29 17.52 -3.08
CA ILE A 265 -3.73 16.50 -2.12
C ILE A 265 -3.12 16.79 -0.74
N ALA A 266 -1.84 17.15 -0.66
CA ALA A 266 -1.18 17.49 0.60
C ALA A 266 -1.84 18.70 1.28
N VAL A 267 -2.13 19.76 0.53
CA VAL A 267 -2.83 20.96 1.05
C VAL A 267 -4.24 20.60 1.53
N LEU A 268 -4.97 19.80 0.75
CA LEU A 268 -6.30 19.33 1.14
C LEU A 268 -6.25 18.43 2.39
N THR A 269 -5.24 17.57 2.51
CA THR A 269 -5.01 16.76 3.71
C THR A 269 -4.74 17.63 4.94
N ALA A 270 -3.86 18.62 4.81
CA ALA A 270 -3.50 19.51 5.91
C ALA A 270 -4.67 20.40 6.38
N LYS A 271 -5.50 20.89 5.46
CA LYS A 271 -6.57 21.86 5.75
C LYS A 271 -7.96 21.23 5.90
N CYS A 272 -8.15 19.98 5.48
CA CYS A 272 -9.48 19.39 5.45
C CYS A 272 -9.90 18.83 6.81
N HIS A 273 -11.06 19.27 7.27
CA HIS A 273 -11.73 18.75 8.45
C HIS A 273 -12.89 17.80 8.11
N LYS A 274 -13.31 17.75 6.83
CA LYS A 274 -14.47 16.94 6.40
C LYS A 274 -14.03 15.52 6.07
N GLU A 275 -14.56 14.54 6.80
CA GLU A 275 -14.28 13.11 6.58
C GLU A 275 -14.60 12.64 5.15
N SER A 276 -15.65 13.18 4.54
CA SER A 276 -16.03 12.82 3.16
C SER A 276 -14.96 13.18 2.14
N LEU A 277 -14.22 14.29 2.35
CA LEU A 277 -13.10 14.68 1.49
C LEU A 277 -11.87 13.81 1.75
N LEU A 278 -11.54 13.55 3.01
CA LEU A 278 -10.45 12.63 3.36
C LEU A 278 -10.67 11.24 2.76
N GLY A 279 -11.92 10.73 2.78
CA GLY A 279 -12.29 9.49 2.11
C GLY A 279 -12.07 9.54 0.60
N SER A 280 -12.38 10.67 -0.06
CA SER A 280 -12.10 10.87 -1.50
C SER A 280 -10.59 10.88 -1.77
N LEU A 281 -9.80 11.59 -0.95
CA LEU A 281 -8.35 11.65 -1.07
C LEU A 281 -7.72 10.26 -0.91
N ARG A 282 -8.22 9.44 0.01
CA ARG A 282 -7.75 8.06 0.17
C ARG A 282 -8.02 7.20 -1.06
N VAL A 283 -9.18 7.30 -1.68
CA VAL A 283 -9.45 6.57 -2.94
C VAL A 283 -8.57 7.07 -4.07
N LEU A 284 -8.41 8.38 -4.21
CA LEU A 284 -7.56 8.99 -5.25
C LEU A 284 -6.07 8.73 -5.03
N SER A 285 -5.64 8.43 -3.81
CA SER A 285 -4.23 8.09 -3.54
C SER A 285 -3.78 6.81 -4.26
N VAL A 286 -4.69 5.86 -4.51
CA VAL A 286 -4.36 4.59 -5.17
C VAL A 286 -3.84 4.80 -6.60
N PRO A 287 -4.57 5.44 -7.53
CA PRO A 287 -4.03 5.70 -8.86
C PRO A 287 -2.83 6.65 -8.81
N LEU A 288 -2.82 7.64 -7.92
CA LEU A 288 -1.70 8.57 -7.79
C LEU A 288 -0.41 7.86 -7.40
N MET A 289 -0.44 6.98 -6.39
CA MET A 289 0.71 6.19 -5.98
C MET A 289 1.18 5.23 -7.09
N SER A 290 0.24 4.64 -7.83
CA SER A 290 0.59 3.78 -8.96
C SER A 290 1.30 4.57 -10.07
N VAL A 291 0.82 5.77 -10.41
CA VAL A 291 1.49 6.65 -11.37
C VAL A 291 2.86 7.08 -10.86
N PHE A 292 2.98 7.44 -9.56
CA PHE A 292 4.26 7.82 -8.98
C PHE A 292 5.32 6.72 -9.09
N ALA A 293 4.94 5.47 -8.83
CA ALA A 293 5.83 4.34 -8.98
C ALA A 293 6.38 4.23 -10.42
N PHE A 294 5.53 4.45 -11.44
CA PHE A 294 5.98 4.44 -12.85
C PHE A 294 6.75 5.68 -13.28
N LEU A 295 6.57 6.84 -12.64
CA LEU A 295 7.39 8.02 -12.92
C LEU A 295 8.83 7.88 -12.41
N ILE A 296 9.05 7.01 -11.44
CA ILE A 296 10.38 6.68 -10.91
C ILE A 296 11.09 5.66 -11.83
N ALA A 297 10.34 4.75 -12.46
CA ALA A 297 10.87 3.69 -13.33
C ALA A 297 11.32 4.23 -14.69
#